data_c6d09ac2ef6936f015c4c6ae1d487daa
#
_entry.id   c6d09ac2ef6936f015c4c6ae1d487daa
#
_cell.length_a   1.000
_cell.length_b   1.000
_cell.length_c   1.000
_cell.angle_alpha   90.00
_cell.angle_beta   90.00
_cell.angle_gamma   90.00
#
_symmetry.space_group_name_H-M   'P 1'
#
loop_
_entity.id
_entity.type
_entity.pdbx_description
1 polymer ?
#
loop_
_entity_poly.entity_id
_entity_poly.type
_entity_poly.pdbx_seq_one_letter_code
_entity_poly.pdbx_strand_id
1 'polypeptide(L)'
;RDAGFAAFRAERAGPDLNTRVADVQRSLSSFDVILWQEKLTGRKFDPAIEIVLLQFSKPHGIKVQGQTFLQATDYDVATTVRIAAHEMLHPPVPMDGPVALAALKVLDREDLIMRIVREHDPRWGYTTLEGVLNEDLCEALDQLISEALGVARNPADRWRKQDDGMHVLAAGLYGLLR
;
A
#
# COMPACT_ATOMS: atom_id res chain seq x y z
N ARG A 1 -16.18 -33.98 3.95
CA ARG A 1 -14.90 -34.57 3.49
C ARG A 1 -13.80 -33.82 4.18
N ASP A 2 -12.96 -34.50 4.95
CA ASP A 2 -11.72 -33.93 5.48
C ASP A 2 -10.78 -33.68 4.30
N ALA A 3 -10.44 -32.39 4.08
CA ALA A 3 -9.54 -31.97 3.00
C ALA A 3 -8.05 -32.25 3.32
N GLY A 4 -7.75 -32.89 4.45
CA GLY A 4 -6.38 -33.15 4.89
C GLY A 4 -5.63 -31.89 5.30
N PHE A 5 -6.31 -30.76 5.52
CA PHE A 5 -5.67 -29.47 5.80
C PHE A 5 -4.86 -29.49 7.09
N ALA A 6 -5.32 -30.24 8.12
CA ALA A 6 -4.59 -30.34 9.37
C ALA A 6 -3.22 -31.04 9.19
N ALA A 7 -3.18 -32.12 8.38
CA ALA A 7 -1.94 -32.81 8.03
C ALA A 7 -1.03 -31.93 7.17
N PHE A 8 -1.56 -31.27 6.14
CA PHE A 8 -0.85 -30.31 5.31
C PHE A 8 -0.23 -29.17 6.15
N ARG A 9 -1.02 -28.62 7.08
CA ARG A 9 -0.55 -27.57 7.98
C ARG A 9 0.57 -28.07 8.88
N ALA A 10 0.43 -29.26 9.47
CA ALA A 10 1.45 -29.85 10.36
C ALA A 10 2.77 -30.12 9.64
N GLU A 11 2.70 -30.57 8.39
CA GLU A 11 3.87 -30.82 7.53
C GLU A 11 4.59 -29.55 7.11
N ARG A 12 3.84 -28.47 6.88
CA ARG A 12 4.34 -27.21 6.32
C ARG A 12 4.35 -26.05 7.30
N ALA A 13 3.90 -26.27 8.55
CA ALA A 13 3.98 -25.25 9.57
C ALA A 13 5.44 -24.89 9.80
N GLY A 14 5.76 -23.68 9.43
CA GLY A 14 7.02 -23.03 9.79
C GLY A 14 7.09 -22.75 11.29
N PRO A 15 7.91 -21.78 11.72
CA PRO A 15 8.04 -21.39 13.12
C PRO A 15 6.68 -21.09 13.73
N ASP A 16 6.56 -21.31 15.03
CA ASP A 16 5.33 -21.05 15.78
C ASP A 16 4.76 -19.65 15.47
N LEU A 17 3.52 -19.63 14.97
CA LEU A 17 2.85 -18.38 14.57
C LEU A 17 2.72 -17.40 15.73
N ASN A 18 2.56 -17.88 16.96
CA ASN A 18 2.46 -16.99 18.12
C ASN A 18 3.79 -16.27 18.38
N THR A 19 4.91 -16.99 18.26
CA THR A 19 6.25 -16.39 18.32
C THR A 19 6.42 -15.35 17.20
N ARG A 20 6.01 -15.68 15.99
CA ARG A 20 6.08 -14.75 14.85
C ARG A 20 5.24 -13.49 15.07
N VAL A 21 4.01 -13.63 15.56
CA VAL A 21 3.15 -12.49 15.89
C VAL A 21 3.81 -11.59 16.94
N ALA A 22 4.34 -12.17 18.02
CA ALA A 22 5.01 -11.41 19.07
C ALA A 22 6.27 -10.67 18.55
N ASP A 23 7.03 -11.29 17.65
CA ASP A 23 8.21 -10.68 17.04
C ASP A 23 7.83 -9.52 16.12
N VAL A 24 6.80 -9.68 15.30
CA VAL A 24 6.27 -8.62 14.44
C VAL A 24 5.78 -7.45 15.27
N GLN A 25 4.96 -7.70 16.29
CA GLN A 25 4.45 -6.65 17.18
C GLN A 25 5.58 -5.86 17.86
N ARG A 26 6.60 -6.58 18.38
CA ARG A 26 7.75 -5.95 19.03
C ARG A 26 8.54 -5.09 18.02
N SER A 27 8.78 -5.61 16.84
CA SER A 27 9.58 -4.94 15.81
C SER A 27 8.88 -3.72 15.24
N LEU A 28 7.54 -3.71 15.21
CA LEU A 28 6.75 -2.58 14.69
C LEU A 28 6.53 -1.47 15.72
N SER A 29 6.78 -1.70 16.99
CA SER A 29 6.46 -0.76 18.09
C SER A 29 7.15 0.61 17.99
N SER A 30 8.23 0.72 17.20
CA SER A 30 8.97 1.97 16.98
C SER A 30 8.50 2.76 15.75
N PHE A 31 7.54 2.25 14.98
CA PHE A 31 7.08 2.89 13.76
C PHE A 31 5.67 3.47 13.94
N ASP A 32 5.56 4.79 13.91
CA ASP A 32 4.27 5.48 13.99
C ASP A 32 3.79 5.89 12.58
N VAL A 33 3.22 4.93 11.87
CA VAL A 33 2.64 5.13 10.53
C VAL A 33 1.47 6.12 10.59
N ILE A 34 0.61 6.00 11.61
CA ILE A 34 -0.58 6.83 11.77
C ILE A 34 -0.24 8.29 11.90
N LEU A 35 0.76 8.62 12.72
CA LEU A 35 1.22 9.99 12.89
C LEU A 35 1.58 10.65 11.54
N TRP A 36 2.29 9.94 10.69
CA TRP A 36 2.71 10.47 9.40
C TRP A 36 1.57 10.54 8.39
N GLN A 37 0.65 9.57 8.40
CA GLN A 37 -0.57 9.63 7.59
C GLN A 37 -1.43 10.84 7.98
N GLU A 38 -1.63 11.08 9.27
CA GLU A 38 -2.37 12.24 9.77
C GLU A 38 -1.70 13.56 9.39
N LYS A 39 -0.37 13.64 9.51
CA LYS A 39 0.39 14.84 9.14
C LYS A 39 0.27 15.20 7.66
N LEU A 40 0.36 14.20 6.78
CA LEU A 40 0.36 14.44 5.34
C LEU A 40 -1.05 14.66 4.76
N THR A 41 -2.05 13.99 5.33
CA THR A 41 -3.42 14.08 4.80
C THR A 41 -4.33 15.06 5.53
N GLY A 42 -3.96 15.47 6.74
CA GLY A 42 -4.82 16.27 7.63
C GLY A 42 -6.03 15.49 8.17
N ARG A 43 -6.14 14.18 7.87
CA ARG A 43 -7.23 13.31 8.30
C ARG A 43 -6.91 12.68 9.64
N LYS A 44 -7.95 12.18 10.31
CA LYS A 44 -7.79 11.33 11.50
C LYS A 44 -7.98 9.87 11.12
N PHE A 45 -7.12 9.02 11.67
CA PHE A 45 -7.13 7.58 11.48
C PHE A 45 -7.39 6.87 12.82
N ASP A 46 -7.87 5.63 12.76
CA ASP A 46 -7.92 4.77 13.93
C ASP A 46 -6.48 4.55 14.44
N PRO A 47 -6.22 4.68 15.73
CA PRO A 47 -4.87 4.49 16.28
C PRO A 47 -4.36 3.05 16.18
N ALA A 48 -5.23 2.08 15.87
CA ALA A 48 -4.87 0.68 15.77
C ALA A 48 -4.88 0.19 14.31
N ILE A 49 -3.76 -0.41 13.88
CA ILE A 49 -3.65 -1.14 12.61
C ILE A 49 -3.66 -2.64 12.94
N GLU A 50 -4.57 -3.39 12.35
CA GLU A 50 -4.63 -4.83 12.42
C GLU A 50 -3.91 -5.48 11.24
N ILE A 51 -2.99 -6.41 11.51
CA ILE A 51 -2.24 -7.14 10.49
C ILE A 51 -2.60 -8.61 10.55
N VAL A 52 -3.19 -9.15 9.50
CA VAL A 52 -3.48 -10.57 9.36
C VAL A 52 -2.33 -11.25 8.61
N LEU A 53 -1.62 -12.13 9.31
CA LEU A 53 -0.47 -12.84 8.75
C LEU A 53 -0.91 -14.13 8.05
N LEU A 54 -0.62 -14.25 6.75
CA LEU A 54 -0.93 -15.40 5.93
C LEU A 54 0.29 -16.32 5.80
N GLN A 55 0.17 -17.55 6.27
CA GLN A 55 1.28 -18.51 6.30
C GLN A 55 1.55 -19.15 4.94
N PHE A 56 0.52 -19.36 4.13
CA PHE A 56 0.62 -20.13 2.88
C PHE A 56 0.33 -19.28 1.63
N SER A 57 0.29 -17.97 1.76
CA SER A 57 0.07 -17.03 0.68
C SER A 57 0.99 -15.84 0.83
N LYS A 58 1.42 -15.29 -0.30
CA LYS A 58 2.31 -14.12 -0.36
C LYS A 58 1.69 -13.00 -1.18
N PRO A 59 0.59 -12.39 -0.68
CA PRO A 59 0.04 -11.20 -1.33
C PRO A 59 1.02 -10.03 -1.16
N HIS A 60 0.98 -9.07 -2.08
CA HIS A 60 1.77 -7.83 -1.98
C HIS A 60 1.41 -6.96 -0.76
N GLY A 61 0.21 -7.09 -0.24
CA GLY A 61 -0.47 -6.33 0.79
C GLY A 61 -1.89 -6.13 0.28
N ILE A 62 -2.88 -6.36 1.12
CA ILE A 62 -4.29 -6.23 0.71
C ILE A 62 -5.08 -5.65 1.87
N LYS A 63 -5.60 -4.44 1.71
CA LYS A 63 -6.58 -3.88 2.63
C LYS A 63 -7.87 -4.68 2.57
N VAL A 64 -8.40 -5.03 3.72
CA VAL A 64 -9.67 -5.78 3.83
C VAL A 64 -10.80 -4.82 4.18
N GLN A 65 -10.70 -4.19 5.34
CA GLN A 65 -11.67 -3.20 5.82
C GLN A 65 -11.05 -2.33 6.91
N GLY A 66 -11.56 -1.13 7.09
CA GLY A 66 -11.07 -0.21 8.11
C GLY A 66 -9.56 -0.04 8.04
N GLN A 67 -8.86 -0.38 9.12
CA GLN A 67 -7.40 -0.39 9.20
C GLN A 67 -6.83 -1.81 9.36
N THR A 68 -7.44 -2.79 8.69
CA THR A 68 -6.99 -4.18 8.63
C THR A 68 -6.43 -4.49 7.27
N PHE A 69 -5.24 -5.08 7.19
CA PHE A 69 -4.66 -5.61 5.96
C PHE A 69 -4.08 -7.02 6.12
N LEU A 70 -3.96 -7.72 5.00
CA LEU A 70 -3.36 -9.05 4.89
C LEU A 70 -1.93 -8.93 4.36
N GLN A 71 -1.03 -9.77 4.88
CA GLN A 71 0.31 -9.94 4.32
C GLN A 71 0.87 -11.34 4.57
N ALA A 72 1.97 -11.68 3.89
CA ALA A 72 2.70 -12.90 4.18
C ALA A 72 3.40 -12.84 5.55
N THR A 73 3.49 -13.99 6.23
CA THR A 73 4.17 -14.10 7.54
C THR A 73 5.67 -13.86 7.47
N ASP A 74 6.29 -14.07 6.32
CA ASP A 74 7.74 -14.00 6.13
C ASP A 74 8.24 -12.63 5.64
N TYR A 75 7.35 -11.63 5.51
CA TYR A 75 7.79 -10.28 5.17
C TYR A 75 8.60 -9.65 6.31
N ASP A 76 9.65 -8.92 5.94
CA ASP A 76 10.46 -8.17 6.88
C ASP A 76 9.71 -6.94 7.44
N VAL A 77 10.27 -6.35 8.47
CA VAL A 77 9.69 -5.18 9.15
C VAL A 77 9.53 -4.01 8.17
N ALA A 78 10.54 -3.73 7.35
CA ALA A 78 10.50 -2.62 6.41
C ALA A 78 9.37 -2.80 5.37
N THR A 79 9.18 -4.01 4.86
CA THR A 79 8.08 -4.35 3.96
C THR A 79 6.72 -4.19 4.65
N THR A 80 6.59 -4.68 5.89
CA THR A 80 5.34 -4.54 6.66
C THR A 80 4.99 -3.07 6.91
N VAL A 81 5.97 -2.23 7.25
CA VAL A 81 5.75 -0.79 7.47
C VAL A 81 5.34 -0.10 6.17
N ARG A 82 5.97 -0.43 5.03
CA ARG A 82 5.58 0.12 3.71
C ARG A 82 4.16 -0.28 3.32
N ILE A 83 3.77 -1.54 3.54
CA ILE A 83 2.40 -2.01 3.28
C ILE A 83 1.41 -1.23 4.17
N ALA A 84 1.69 -1.09 5.46
CA ALA A 84 0.83 -0.32 6.36
C ALA A 84 0.72 1.15 5.91
N ALA A 85 1.84 1.77 5.52
CA ALA A 85 1.87 3.15 5.03
C ALA A 85 1.00 3.34 3.79
N HIS A 86 0.95 2.35 2.89
CA HIS A 86 0.18 2.37 1.65
C HIS A 86 -1.28 2.00 1.88
N GLU A 87 -1.55 0.79 2.36
CA GLU A 87 -2.91 0.24 2.44
C GLU A 87 -3.84 1.06 3.33
N MET A 88 -3.31 1.63 4.41
CA MET A 88 -4.14 2.40 5.34
C MET A 88 -4.48 3.80 4.80
N LEU A 89 -3.81 4.28 3.75
CA LEU A 89 -4.15 5.54 3.09
C LEU A 89 -5.41 5.44 2.21
N HIS A 90 -5.75 4.27 1.67
CA HIS A 90 -6.84 4.13 0.70
C HIS A 90 -8.23 4.41 1.27
N PRO A 91 -8.99 5.36 0.67
CA PRO A 91 -8.53 6.38 -0.27
C PRO A 91 -7.76 7.50 0.47
N PRO A 92 -6.74 8.12 -0.13
CA PRO A 92 -5.92 9.16 0.53
C PRO A 92 -6.70 10.46 0.73
N VAL A 93 -7.64 10.74 -0.17
CA VAL A 93 -8.61 11.84 -0.10
C VAL A 93 -10.00 11.31 -0.46
N PRO A 94 -11.11 11.99 -0.07
CA PRO A 94 -12.44 11.64 -0.57
C PRO A 94 -12.48 11.76 -2.09
N MET A 95 -12.66 10.64 -2.80
CA MET A 95 -12.59 10.61 -4.28
C MET A 95 -13.82 11.28 -4.93
N ASP A 96 -14.92 11.41 -4.21
CA ASP A 96 -16.10 12.20 -4.57
C ASP A 96 -16.02 13.66 -4.11
N GLY A 97 -14.93 14.04 -3.46
CA GLY A 97 -14.70 15.39 -2.95
C GLY A 97 -14.25 16.39 -4.02
N PRO A 98 -14.37 17.69 -3.75
CA PRO A 98 -14.10 18.74 -4.75
C PRO A 98 -12.65 18.74 -5.24
N VAL A 99 -11.69 18.36 -4.42
CA VAL A 99 -10.28 18.29 -4.79
C VAL A 99 -10.02 17.17 -5.79
N ALA A 100 -10.50 15.96 -5.50
CA ALA A 100 -10.34 14.82 -6.40
C ALA A 100 -11.08 15.04 -7.72
N LEU A 101 -12.31 15.56 -7.68
CA LEU A 101 -13.09 15.87 -8.89
C LEU A 101 -12.41 16.96 -9.74
N ALA A 102 -11.79 17.97 -9.14
CA ALA A 102 -11.02 18.97 -9.87
C ALA A 102 -9.78 18.36 -10.52
N ALA A 103 -9.04 17.50 -9.81
CA ALA A 103 -7.88 16.80 -10.35
C ALA A 103 -8.27 15.89 -11.53
N LEU A 104 -9.32 15.08 -11.38
CA LEU A 104 -9.83 14.21 -12.44
C LEU A 104 -10.18 15.00 -13.70
N LYS A 105 -10.81 16.16 -13.56
CA LYS A 105 -11.17 17.03 -14.70
C LYS A 105 -9.95 17.58 -15.45
N VAL A 106 -8.84 17.78 -14.77
CA VAL A 106 -7.58 18.19 -15.39
C VAL A 106 -6.92 16.99 -16.07
N LEU A 107 -6.78 15.89 -15.34
CA LEU A 107 -6.10 14.69 -15.80
C LEU A 107 -6.80 14.00 -17.00
N ASP A 108 -8.11 14.12 -17.11
CA ASP A 108 -8.90 13.62 -18.26
C ASP A 108 -8.48 14.25 -19.61
N ARG A 109 -7.76 15.38 -19.55
CA ARG A 109 -7.25 16.09 -20.75
C ARG A 109 -5.78 15.82 -21.03
N GLU A 110 -5.11 15.06 -20.17
CA GLU A 110 -3.70 14.75 -20.28
C GLU A 110 -3.51 13.45 -21.07
N ASP A 111 -3.09 13.56 -22.32
CA ASP A 111 -2.94 12.43 -23.24
C ASP A 111 -2.09 11.28 -22.67
N LEU A 112 -0.99 11.61 -21.97
CA LEU A 112 -0.14 10.61 -21.35
C LEU A 112 -0.89 9.81 -20.28
N ILE A 113 -1.60 10.49 -19.40
CA ILE A 113 -2.34 9.83 -18.30
C ILE A 113 -3.46 8.98 -18.88
N MET A 114 -4.22 9.51 -19.82
CA MET A 114 -5.32 8.76 -20.46
C MET A 114 -4.81 7.59 -21.31
N ARG A 115 -3.60 7.66 -21.86
CA ARG A 115 -2.95 6.53 -22.50
C ARG A 115 -2.58 5.45 -21.50
N ILE A 116 -1.99 5.81 -20.36
CA ILE A 116 -1.68 4.86 -19.28
C ILE A 116 -2.95 4.13 -18.85
N VAL A 117 -4.05 4.85 -18.56
CA VAL A 117 -5.33 4.25 -18.17
C VAL A 117 -5.82 3.20 -19.18
N ARG A 118 -5.62 3.44 -20.48
CA ARG A 118 -6.11 2.54 -21.54
C ARG A 118 -5.17 1.39 -21.90
N GLU A 119 -3.87 1.58 -21.78
CA GLU A 119 -2.86 0.72 -22.42
C GLU A 119 -2.02 -0.09 -21.43
N HIS A 120 -2.04 0.22 -20.12
CA HIS A 120 -1.29 -0.57 -19.14
C HIS A 120 -1.85 -2.00 -19.02
N ASP A 121 -1.08 -2.91 -18.47
CA ASP A 121 -1.51 -4.29 -18.25
C ASP A 121 -2.67 -4.33 -17.24
N PRO A 122 -3.88 -4.75 -17.64
CA PRO A 122 -5.06 -4.72 -16.77
C PRO A 122 -4.94 -5.66 -15.55
N ARG A 123 -3.94 -6.54 -15.52
CA ARG A 123 -3.65 -7.39 -14.35
C ARG A 123 -3.20 -6.60 -13.14
N TRP A 124 -2.68 -5.39 -13.32
CA TRP A 124 -2.33 -4.49 -12.22
C TRP A 124 -3.51 -3.74 -11.63
N GLY A 125 -4.68 -3.81 -12.24
CA GLY A 125 -5.85 -3.04 -11.82
C GLY A 125 -5.86 -1.63 -12.40
N TYR A 126 -6.46 -0.68 -11.69
CA TYR A 126 -6.44 0.76 -11.99
C TYR A 126 -6.95 1.13 -13.39
N THR A 127 -7.95 0.40 -13.89
CA THR A 127 -8.50 0.53 -15.25
C THR A 127 -9.37 1.80 -15.45
N THR A 128 -9.43 2.67 -14.44
CA THR A 128 -10.13 3.96 -14.50
C THR A 128 -9.18 5.09 -14.09
N LEU A 129 -9.45 6.30 -14.59
CA LEU A 129 -8.68 7.48 -14.20
C LEU A 129 -8.75 7.75 -12.68
N GLU A 130 -9.91 7.51 -12.07
CA GLU A 130 -10.09 7.61 -10.61
C GLU A 130 -9.20 6.59 -9.87
N GLY A 131 -9.14 5.35 -10.36
CA GLY A 131 -8.28 4.30 -9.81
C GLY A 131 -6.81 4.69 -9.88
N VAL A 132 -6.34 5.19 -11.02
CA VAL A 132 -4.96 5.67 -11.20
C VAL A 132 -4.66 6.85 -10.26
N LEU A 133 -5.57 7.83 -10.17
CA LEU A 133 -5.38 8.97 -9.27
C LEU A 133 -5.31 8.54 -7.80
N ASN A 134 -6.22 7.65 -7.37
CA ASN A 134 -6.24 7.13 -6.00
C ASN A 134 -4.93 6.40 -5.65
N GLU A 135 -4.49 5.51 -6.55
CA GLU A 135 -3.26 4.75 -6.35
C GLU A 135 -2.03 5.63 -6.34
N ASP A 136 -1.86 6.49 -7.34
CA ASP A 136 -0.69 7.34 -7.47
C ASP A 136 -0.57 8.37 -6.33
N LEU A 137 -1.69 8.82 -5.75
CA LEU A 137 -1.70 9.60 -4.52
C LEU A 137 -1.19 8.77 -3.33
N CYS A 138 -1.65 7.53 -3.18
CA CYS A 138 -1.16 6.62 -2.13
C CYS A 138 0.33 6.34 -2.31
N GLU A 139 0.79 6.03 -3.53
CA GLU A 139 2.18 5.76 -3.86
C GLU A 139 3.12 6.95 -3.52
N ALA A 140 2.70 8.18 -3.82
CA ALA A 140 3.48 9.36 -3.50
C ALA A 140 3.56 9.61 -1.99
N LEU A 141 2.44 9.49 -1.29
CA LEU A 141 2.36 9.72 0.15
C LEU A 141 3.06 8.62 0.95
N ASP A 142 2.88 7.34 0.58
CA ASP A 142 3.55 6.24 1.27
C ASP A 142 5.07 6.30 1.12
N GLN A 143 5.58 6.81 -0.02
CA GLN A 143 7.01 7.03 -0.21
C GLN A 143 7.54 8.04 0.81
N LEU A 144 6.84 9.18 1.00
CA LEU A 144 7.21 10.19 2.01
C LEU A 144 7.13 9.64 3.43
N ILE A 145 6.09 8.87 3.75
CA ILE A 145 5.94 8.20 5.05
C ILE A 145 7.09 7.22 5.27
N SER A 146 7.38 6.40 4.27
CA SER A 146 8.46 5.40 4.33
C SER A 146 9.83 6.05 4.49
N GLU A 147 10.09 7.19 3.86
CA GLU A 147 11.31 7.98 4.05
C GLU A 147 11.41 8.51 5.48
N ALA A 148 10.35 9.09 6.00
CA ALA A 148 10.29 9.59 7.36
C ALA A 148 10.50 8.51 8.42
N LEU A 149 10.08 7.28 8.12
CA LEU A 149 10.24 6.10 8.99
C LEU A 149 11.54 5.31 8.71
N GLY A 150 12.35 5.72 7.74
CA GLY A 150 13.64 5.08 7.44
C GLY A 150 13.53 3.71 6.76
N VAL A 151 12.41 3.41 6.09
CA VAL A 151 12.14 2.13 5.42
C VAL A 151 11.90 2.26 3.92
N ALA A 152 12.11 3.44 3.35
CA ALA A 152 11.82 3.74 1.96
C ALA A 152 12.66 2.92 0.98
N ARG A 153 12.07 2.63 -0.18
CA ARG A 153 12.82 2.23 -1.39
C ARG A 153 13.40 3.47 -2.06
N ASN A 154 14.38 3.28 -2.93
CA ASN A 154 14.82 4.37 -3.80
C ASN A 154 13.66 4.77 -4.74
N PRO A 155 13.20 6.02 -4.72
CA PRO A 155 12.02 6.43 -5.48
C PRO A 155 12.22 6.31 -7.00
N ALA A 156 13.41 6.60 -7.53
CA ALA A 156 13.68 6.50 -8.96
C ALA A 156 13.64 5.05 -9.45
N ASP A 157 14.14 4.11 -8.64
CA ASP A 157 14.05 2.68 -8.95
C ASP A 157 12.62 2.14 -8.79
N ARG A 158 11.91 2.60 -7.76
CA ARG A 158 10.53 2.20 -7.50
C ARG A 158 9.65 2.48 -8.72
N TRP A 159 9.51 3.73 -9.11
CA TRP A 159 8.57 4.11 -10.17
C TRP A 159 9.02 3.80 -11.59
N ARG A 160 10.28 3.46 -11.80
CA ARG A 160 10.73 2.94 -13.12
C ARG A 160 10.45 1.47 -13.32
N LYS A 161 10.41 0.68 -12.23
CA LYS A 161 10.37 -0.79 -12.29
C LYS A 161 9.04 -1.37 -11.83
N GLN A 162 8.30 -0.65 -11.00
CA GLN A 162 7.01 -1.10 -10.51
C GLN A 162 5.97 -0.90 -11.62
N ASP A 163 5.20 -1.94 -11.89
CA ASP A 163 4.07 -1.95 -12.84
C ASP A 163 4.42 -1.26 -14.18
N ASP A 164 5.59 -1.64 -14.74
CA ASP A 164 6.16 -1.08 -15.99
C ASP A 164 6.29 0.46 -15.99
N GLY A 165 6.37 1.07 -14.83
CA GLY A 165 6.52 2.52 -14.70
C GLY A 165 5.26 3.32 -14.97
N MET A 166 4.07 2.72 -14.80
CA MET A 166 2.80 3.41 -15.02
C MET A 166 2.52 4.54 -14.00
N HIS A 167 3.13 4.49 -12.82
CA HIS A 167 2.90 5.45 -11.73
C HIS A 167 3.61 6.80 -11.93
N VAL A 168 3.44 7.38 -13.12
CA VAL A 168 4.10 8.66 -13.48
C VAL A 168 3.55 9.84 -12.68
N LEU A 169 2.26 9.80 -12.33
CA LEU A 169 1.63 10.83 -11.51
C LEU A 169 2.16 10.77 -10.08
N ALA A 170 2.39 9.59 -9.52
CA ALA A 170 3.02 9.42 -8.21
C ALA A 170 4.42 10.06 -8.17
N ALA A 171 5.24 9.81 -9.19
CA ALA A 171 6.57 10.40 -9.30
C ALA A 171 6.52 11.94 -9.36
N GLY A 172 5.57 12.51 -10.11
CA GLY A 172 5.34 13.95 -10.20
C GLY A 172 4.87 14.54 -8.88
N LEU A 173 3.88 13.93 -8.24
CA LEU A 173 3.33 14.34 -6.94
C LEU A 173 4.40 14.30 -5.84
N TYR A 174 5.18 13.23 -5.76
CA TYR A 174 6.29 13.13 -4.82
C TYR A 174 7.29 14.29 -5.00
N GLY A 175 7.63 14.64 -6.25
CA GLY A 175 8.52 15.77 -6.53
C GLY A 175 7.97 17.13 -6.08
N LEU A 176 6.63 17.28 -6.06
CA LEU A 176 5.96 18.50 -5.61
C LEU A 176 5.79 18.57 -4.09
N LEU A 177 5.64 17.42 -3.42
CA LEU A 177 5.35 17.32 -1.99
C LEU A 177 6.62 17.30 -1.11
N ARG A 178 7.77 16.99 -1.68
CA ARG A 178 9.07 16.94 -1.02
C ARG A 178 9.66 18.32 -0.86
#